data_7cbef5f440836329cd7d591d74169dbd
#
_entry.id   7cbef5f440836329cd7d591d74169dbd
#
_cell.length_a   1.000
_cell.length_b   1.000
_cell.length_c   1.000
_cell.angle_alpha   90.00
_cell.angle_beta   90.00
_cell.angle_gamma   90.00
#
_symmetry.space_group_name_H-M   'P 1'
#
loop_
_entity.id
_entity.type
_entity.pdbx_description
1 polymer ?
#
loop_
_entity_poly.entity_id
_entity_poly.type
_entity_poly.pdbx_seq_one_letter_code
_entity_poly.pdbx_strand_id
1 'polypeptide(L)'
;ALVGTIRAELSQRRAAGDRYVLLTPGNYGSEFIRDGLGLDPALAVQTSNFIGDALDLCRELGFSGALLVGHVGKLVKLAGGMLNTHSRWGDCRMEILAAHAGAAGAPPERLGALLECAACDDALRILREAGVYRETLERLTRRAAFHLSARAGEDLEVGTVLFSKVYGILGRTENAEALLNCIRSCPLGRRQ
;
A
#
# COMPACT_ATOMS: atom_id res chain seq x y z
N ALA A 1 -4.33 -15.45 -2.63
CA ALA A 1 -5.61 -15.35 -3.33
C ALA A 1 -5.39 -15.40 -4.83
N LEU A 2 -6.27 -16.08 -5.56
CA LEU A 2 -6.32 -16.01 -7.00
C LEU A 2 -7.10 -14.76 -7.41
N VAL A 3 -6.83 -14.20 -8.59
CA VAL A 3 -7.55 -13.03 -9.12
C VAL A 3 -9.07 -13.24 -9.14
N GLY A 4 -9.53 -14.48 -9.41
CA GLY A 4 -10.94 -14.84 -9.35
C GLY A 4 -11.59 -14.68 -7.97
N THR A 5 -10.86 -14.93 -6.88
CA THR A 5 -11.36 -14.70 -5.51
C THR A 5 -11.50 -13.20 -5.24
N ILE A 6 -10.52 -12.39 -5.67
CA ILE A 6 -10.58 -10.92 -5.56
C ILE A 6 -11.82 -10.40 -6.32
N ARG A 7 -12.05 -10.88 -7.55
CA ARG A 7 -13.23 -10.51 -8.34
C ARG A 7 -14.53 -10.83 -7.61
N ALA A 8 -14.64 -12.04 -7.05
CA ALA A 8 -15.84 -12.46 -6.33
C ALA A 8 -16.14 -11.57 -5.12
N GLU A 9 -15.14 -11.28 -4.30
CA GLU A 9 -15.28 -10.40 -3.13
C GLU A 9 -15.65 -8.96 -3.54
N LEU A 10 -14.99 -8.40 -4.54
CA LEU A 10 -15.30 -7.05 -5.04
C LEU A 10 -16.72 -7.00 -5.62
N SER A 11 -17.15 -8.02 -6.37
CA SER A 11 -18.52 -8.10 -6.92
C SER A 11 -19.57 -8.13 -5.84
N GLN A 12 -19.36 -8.90 -4.75
CA GLN A 12 -20.25 -8.94 -3.59
C GLN A 12 -20.37 -7.55 -2.93
N ARG A 13 -19.27 -6.83 -2.77
CA ARG A 13 -19.28 -5.48 -2.18
C ARG A 13 -20.04 -4.50 -3.06
N ARG A 14 -19.81 -4.54 -4.36
CA ARG A 14 -20.56 -3.69 -5.31
C ARG A 14 -22.07 -4.01 -5.28
N ALA A 15 -22.44 -5.29 -5.25
CA ALA A 15 -23.84 -5.71 -5.12
C ALA A 15 -24.48 -5.26 -3.80
N ALA A 16 -23.69 -5.18 -2.71
CA ALA A 16 -24.12 -4.63 -1.43
C ALA A 16 -24.24 -3.09 -1.42
N GLY A 17 -23.81 -2.41 -2.49
CA GLY A 17 -23.89 -0.95 -2.63
C GLY A 17 -22.61 -0.19 -2.26
N ASP A 18 -21.51 -0.88 -1.93
CA ASP A 18 -20.25 -0.21 -1.63
C ASP A 18 -19.68 0.47 -2.88
N ARG A 19 -19.34 1.75 -2.77
CA ARG A 19 -18.68 2.53 -3.82
C ARG A 19 -17.19 2.74 -3.55
N TYR A 20 -16.76 2.52 -2.33
CA TYR A 20 -15.38 2.65 -1.87
C TYR A 20 -14.94 1.34 -1.25
N VAL A 21 -13.69 0.95 -1.47
CA VAL A 21 -13.19 -0.35 -1.00
C VAL A 21 -11.84 -0.24 -0.32
N LEU A 22 -11.67 -1.03 0.73
CA LEU A 22 -10.41 -1.21 1.42
C LEU A 22 -9.69 -2.44 0.83
N LEU A 23 -8.46 -2.26 0.38
CA LEU A 23 -7.62 -3.31 -0.18
C LEU A 23 -6.41 -3.55 0.74
N THR A 24 -6.02 -4.80 0.91
CA THR A 24 -4.80 -5.12 1.67
C THR A 24 -4.06 -6.33 1.09
N PRO A 25 -2.73 -6.25 0.92
CA PRO A 25 -1.92 -7.37 0.45
C PRO A 25 -1.33 -8.17 1.63
N GLY A 26 -2.06 -9.18 2.09
CA GLY A 26 -1.54 -10.14 3.07
C GLY A 26 -1.93 -9.87 4.52
N ASN A 27 -1.59 -10.84 5.39
CA ASN A 27 -2.12 -10.94 6.75
C ASN A 27 -1.74 -9.79 7.69
N TYR A 28 -0.55 -9.20 7.52
CA TYR A 28 -0.12 -8.05 8.33
C TYR A 28 -1.02 -6.83 8.15
N GLY A 29 -1.64 -6.69 6.97
CA GLY A 29 -2.60 -5.64 6.71
C GLY A 29 -3.85 -5.79 7.57
N SER A 30 -4.37 -7.00 7.74
CA SER A 30 -5.55 -7.25 8.57
C SER A 30 -5.32 -6.90 10.04
N GLU A 31 -4.16 -7.25 10.61
CA GLU A 31 -3.79 -6.86 11.98
C GLU A 31 -3.73 -5.33 12.11
N PHE A 32 -3.07 -4.66 11.16
CA PHE A 32 -2.94 -3.20 11.18
C PHE A 32 -4.28 -2.48 10.97
N ILE A 33 -5.16 -2.99 10.12
CA ILE A 33 -6.51 -2.44 9.91
C ILE A 33 -7.30 -2.45 11.22
N ARG A 34 -7.21 -3.55 12.01
CA ARG A 34 -7.86 -3.65 13.31
C ARG A 34 -7.21 -2.73 14.35
N ASP A 35 -5.89 -2.88 14.55
CA ASP A 35 -5.19 -2.31 15.69
C ASP A 35 -4.72 -0.86 15.43
N GLY A 36 -4.42 -0.54 14.17
CA GLY A 36 -3.91 0.78 13.77
C GLY A 36 -4.99 1.73 13.20
N LEU A 37 -6.02 1.18 12.55
CA LEU A 37 -7.10 1.99 11.96
C LEU A 37 -8.43 1.86 12.70
N GLY A 38 -8.55 0.94 13.66
CA GLY A 38 -9.77 0.68 14.42
C GLY A 38 -10.94 0.22 13.55
N LEU A 39 -10.66 -0.58 12.51
CA LEU A 39 -11.66 -1.12 11.60
C LEU A 39 -11.71 -2.64 11.69
N ASP A 40 -12.89 -3.22 11.37
CA ASP A 40 -12.97 -4.66 11.18
C ASP A 40 -12.14 -5.08 9.95
N PRO A 41 -11.19 -6.00 10.10
CA PRO A 41 -10.43 -6.57 8.99
C PRO A 41 -11.30 -7.19 7.88
N ALA A 42 -12.52 -7.62 8.20
CA ALA A 42 -13.48 -8.15 7.23
C ALA A 42 -13.94 -7.10 6.19
N LEU A 43 -13.73 -5.81 6.45
CA LEU A 43 -13.96 -4.75 5.46
C LEU A 43 -12.92 -4.75 4.33
N ALA A 44 -11.75 -5.35 4.52
CA ALA A 44 -10.71 -5.34 3.53
C ALA A 44 -10.80 -6.54 2.58
N VAL A 45 -10.66 -6.27 1.29
CA VAL A 45 -10.45 -7.30 0.27
C VAL A 45 -8.98 -7.66 0.21
N GLN A 46 -8.70 -8.95 0.35
CA GLN A 46 -7.34 -9.48 0.32
C GLN A 46 -6.81 -9.56 -1.11
N THR A 47 -5.87 -8.70 -1.48
CA THR A 47 -5.29 -8.67 -2.83
C THR A 47 -4.10 -9.62 -3.02
N SER A 48 -3.54 -10.16 -1.94
CA SER A 48 -2.28 -10.91 -1.98
C SER A 48 -1.17 -10.10 -2.68
N ASN A 49 -0.61 -10.60 -3.78
CA ASN A 49 0.38 -9.89 -4.57
C ASN A 49 -0.20 -9.18 -5.81
N PHE A 50 -1.52 -9.33 -6.07
CA PHE A 50 -2.19 -8.91 -7.29
C PHE A 50 -2.80 -7.51 -7.17
N ILE A 51 -1.97 -6.52 -6.77
CA ILE A 51 -2.45 -5.15 -6.52
C ILE A 51 -2.94 -4.50 -7.81
N GLY A 52 -2.19 -4.64 -8.91
CA GLY A 52 -2.59 -4.10 -10.21
C GLY A 52 -3.90 -4.69 -10.72
N ASP A 53 -4.03 -6.04 -10.64
CA ASP A 53 -5.27 -6.73 -11.03
C ASP A 53 -6.46 -6.29 -10.16
N ALA A 54 -6.25 -6.07 -8.86
CA ALA A 54 -7.30 -5.60 -7.96
C ALA A 54 -7.78 -4.19 -8.34
N LEU A 55 -6.88 -3.28 -8.72
CA LEU A 55 -7.25 -1.94 -9.20
C LEU A 55 -8.03 -2.00 -10.53
N ASP A 56 -7.60 -2.84 -11.45
CA ASP A 56 -8.32 -3.05 -12.72
C ASP A 56 -9.75 -3.56 -12.46
N LEU A 57 -9.90 -4.52 -11.54
CA LEU A 57 -11.19 -5.03 -11.12
C LEU A 57 -12.07 -3.98 -10.43
N CYS A 58 -11.49 -3.14 -9.57
CA CYS A 58 -12.22 -2.04 -8.95
C CYS A 58 -12.78 -1.08 -10.00
N ARG A 59 -11.99 -0.74 -11.01
CA ARG A 59 -12.41 0.11 -12.12
C ARG A 59 -13.49 -0.55 -12.97
N GLU A 60 -13.29 -1.82 -13.37
CA GLU A 60 -14.24 -2.61 -14.16
C GLU A 60 -15.60 -2.72 -13.46
N LEU A 61 -15.61 -2.92 -12.15
CA LEU A 61 -16.82 -3.05 -11.34
C LEU A 61 -17.45 -1.70 -10.96
N GLY A 62 -16.83 -0.58 -11.33
CA GLY A 62 -17.38 0.77 -11.12
C GLY A 62 -17.29 1.26 -9.67
N PHE A 63 -16.22 0.92 -8.96
CA PHE A 63 -15.91 1.59 -7.69
C PHE A 63 -15.48 3.04 -7.95
N SER A 64 -15.82 3.94 -7.03
CA SER A 64 -15.40 5.35 -7.08
C SER A 64 -14.03 5.56 -6.44
N GLY A 65 -13.67 4.73 -5.46
CA GLY A 65 -12.37 4.84 -4.81
C GLY A 65 -11.91 3.56 -4.12
N ALA A 66 -10.60 3.45 -3.96
CA ALA A 66 -9.93 2.35 -3.29
C ALA A 66 -8.82 2.87 -2.36
N LEU A 67 -8.77 2.38 -1.14
CA LEU A 67 -7.68 2.62 -0.21
C LEU A 67 -6.85 1.35 -0.05
N LEU A 68 -5.57 1.41 -0.43
CA LEU A 68 -4.63 0.31 -0.26
C LEU A 68 -3.85 0.49 1.05
N VAL A 69 -4.00 -0.46 1.97
CA VAL A 69 -3.28 -0.47 3.25
C VAL A 69 -2.36 -1.67 3.30
N GLY A 70 -1.05 -1.45 3.46
CA GLY A 70 -0.13 -2.56 3.44
C GLY A 70 1.22 -2.32 4.11
N HIS A 71 1.86 -3.42 4.47
CA HIS A 71 3.18 -3.42 5.09
C HIS A 71 4.25 -2.98 4.07
N VAL A 72 5.22 -2.20 4.53
CA VAL A 72 6.32 -1.66 3.73
C VAL A 72 7.05 -2.73 2.92
N GLY A 73 7.23 -3.94 3.47
CA GLY A 73 7.87 -5.06 2.79
C GLY A 73 7.24 -5.45 1.45
N LYS A 74 5.97 -5.09 1.21
CA LYS A 74 5.31 -5.23 -0.10
C LYS A 74 5.15 -3.90 -0.81
N LEU A 75 4.69 -2.86 -0.10
CA LEU A 75 4.31 -1.61 -0.75
C LEU A 75 5.49 -0.78 -1.24
N VAL A 76 6.70 -0.98 -0.71
CA VAL A 76 7.92 -0.35 -1.24
C VAL A 76 8.10 -0.63 -2.75
N LYS A 77 7.71 -1.83 -3.22
CA LYS A 77 7.79 -2.23 -4.63
C LYS A 77 6.94 -1.37 -5.56
N LEU A 78 5.85 -0.82 -5.03
CA LEU A 78 4.97 0.08 -5.79
C LEU A 78 5.69 1.35 -6.24
N ALA A 79 6.63 1.85 -5.43
CA ALA A 79 7.45 3.01 -5.81
C ALA A 79 8.40 2.71 -6.98
N GLY A 80 8.68 1.44 -7.26
CA GLY A 80 9.36 0.98 -8.46
C GLY A 80 8.41 0.60 -9.62
N GLY A 81 7.09 0.81 -9.47
CA GLY A 81 6.10 0.45 -10.48
C GLY A 81 5.72 -1.03 -10.51
N MET A 82 6.13 -1.82 -9.52
CA MET A 82 5.85 -3.26 -9.45
C MET A 82 4.49 -3.49 -8.77
N LEU A 83 3.41 -3.59 -9.55
CA LEU A 83 2.05 -3.78 -9.05
C LEU A 83 1.66 -5.26 -8.84
N ASN A 84 2.51 -6.20 -9.22
CA ASN A 84 2.53 -7.56 -8.70
C ASN A 84 3.75 -7.70 -7.77
N THR A 85 3.49 -7.81 -6.47
CA THR A 85 4.56 -7.75 -5.45
C THR A 85 5.22 -9.10 -5.13
N HIS A 86 4.89 -10.17 -5.88
CA HIS A 86 5.50 -11.48 -5.69
C HIS A 86 7.00 -11.44 -6.06
N SER A 87 7.85 -12.00 -5.19
CA SER A 87 9.31 -11.96 -5.34
C SER A 87 9.85 -12.63 -6.62
N ARG A 88 9.08 -13.55 -7.21
CA ARG A 88 9.46 -14.17 -8.49
C ARG A 88 9.55 -13.16 -9.66
N TRP A 89 8.91 -12.01 -9.55
CA TRP A 89 8.95 -10.93 -10.53
C TRP A 89 10.08 -9.92 -10.28
N GLY A 90 10.73 -10.05 -9.15
CA GLY A 90 11.81 -9.20 -8.70
C GLY A 90 11.66 -8.81 -7.25
N ASP A 91 12.76 -8.59 -6.57
CA ASP A 91 12.70 -8.07 -5.20
C ASP A 91 13.01 -6.60 -5.14
N CYS A 92 13.97 -6.01 -5.68
CA CYS A 92 14.31 -4.59 -5.80
C CYS A 92 13.94 -3.67 -4.61
N ARG A 93 13.59 -4.22 -3.44
CA ARG A 93 13.14 -3.43 -2.27
C ARG A 93 14.22 -2.51 -1.77
N MET A 94 15.43 -3.03 -1.65
CA MET A 94 16.56 -2.29 -1.11
C MET A 94 17.09 -1.28 -2.12
N GLU A 95 17.08 -1.61 -3.40
CA GLU A 95 17.42 -0.71 -4.51
C GLU A 95 16.45 0.49 -4.56
N ILE A 96 15.15 0.23 -4.40
CA ILE A 96 14.14 1.29 -4.36
C ILE A 96 14.37 2.19 -3.14
N LEU A 97 14.58 1.61 -1.96
CA LEU A 97 14.85 2.38 -0.74
C LEU A 97 16.14 3.18 -0.87
N ALA A 98 17.21 2.58 -1.39
CA ALA A 98 18.51 3.26 -1.58
C ALA A 98 18.38 4.41 -2.58
N ALA A 99 17.66 4.24 -3.70
CA ALA A 99 17.44 5.31 -4.67
C ALA A 99 16.70 6.51 -4.05
N HIS A 100 15.63 6.27 -3.27
CA HIS A 100 14.89 7.33 -2.59
C HIS A 100 15.69 7.96 -1.44
N ALA A 101 16.49 7.17 -0.72
CA ALA A 101 17.38 7.67 0.33
C ALA A 101 18.49 8.55 -0.25
N GLY A 102 19.09 8.15 -1.38
CA GLY A 102 20.07 8.96 -2.09
C GLY A 102 19.50 10.30 -2.55
N ALA A 103 18.29 10.29 -3.13
CA ALA A 103 17.57 11.50 -3.50
C ALA A 103 17.15 12.36 -2.29
N ALA A 104 17.10 11.79 -1.09
CA ALA A 104 16.90 12.50 0.18
C ALA A 104 18.20 12.97 0.84
N GLY A 105 19.36 12.72 0.21
CA GLY A 105 20.67 13.18 0.68
C GLY A 105 21.41 12.18 1.59
N ALA A 106 21.06 10.89 1.58
CA ALA A 106 21.81 9.88 2.31
C ALA A 106 23.24 9.76 1.77
N PRO A 107 24.26 9.67 2.64
CA PRO A 107 25.64 9.55 2.21
C PRO A 107 25.90 8.16 1.58
N PRO A 108 26.88 8.03 0.67
CA PRO A 108 27.13 6.82 -0.12
C PRO A 108 27.31 5.55 0.72
N GLU A 109 28.02 5.63 1.86
CA GLU A 109 28.21 4.48 2.75
C GLU A 109 26.91 3.95 3.35
N ARG A 110 25.92 4.82 3.56
CA ARG A 110 24.59 4.42 4.03
C ARG A 110 23.77 3.76 2.93
N LEU A 111 23.96 4.20 1.68
CA LEU A 111 23.32 3.54 0.52
C LEU A 111 23.85 2.12 0.35
N GLY A 112 25.16 1.92 0.48
CA GLY A 112 25.76 0.57 0.49
C GLY A 112 25.16 -0.31 1.60
N ALA A 113 25.05 0.21 2.82
CA ALA A 113 24.45 -0.51 3.94
C ALA A 113 22.96 -0.86 3.71
N LEU A 114 22.18 0.01 3.04
CA LEU A 114 20.79 -0.28 2.67
C LEU A 114 20.69 -1.46 1.70
N LEU A 115 21.57 -1.53 0.71
CA LEU A 115 21.56 -2.61 -0.29
C LEU A 115 21.83 -3.99 0.31
N GLU A 116 22.55 -4.05 1.43
CA GLU A 116 22.86 -5.31 2.13
C GLU A 116 21.76 -5.74 3.12
N CYS A 117 20.71 -4.94 3.32
CA CYS A 117 19.62 -5.29 4.22
C CYS A 117 18.76 -6.43 3.68
N ALA A 118 18.43 -7.40 4.52
CA ALA A 118 17.49 -8.48 4.19
C ALA A 118 16.02 -8.06 4.43
N ALA A 119 15.78 -7.20 5.42
CA ALA A 119 14.44 -6.77 5.81
C ALA A 119 14.27 -5.24 5.74
N CYS A 120 13.05 -4.80 5.41
CA CYS A 120 12.76 -3.37 5.34
C CYS A 120 12.88 -2.67 6.69
N ASP A 121 12.59 -3.34 7.80
CA ASP A 121 12.71 -2.72 9.13
C ASP A 121 14.17 -2.40 9.49
N ASP A 122 15.14 -3.22 9.05
CA ASP A 122 16.57 -2.90 9.17
C ASP A 122 16.95 -1.69 8.31
N ALA A 123 16.44 -1.62 7.09
CA ALA A 123 16.64 -0.47 6.21
C ALA A 123 16.04 0.81 6.83
N LEU A 124 14.85 0.73 7.43
CA LEU A 124 14.23 1.88 8.13
C LEU A 124 15.09 2.39 9.30
N ARG A 125 15.75 1.49 10.03
CA ARG A 125 16.71 1.87 11.08
C ARG A 125 17.90 2.65 10.49
N ILE A 126 18.48 2.17 9.39
CA ILE A 126 19.59 2.87 8.70
C ILE A 126 19.16 4.26 8.23
N LEU A 127 17.95 4.40 7.67
CA LEU A 127 17.42 5.70 7.24
C LEU A 127 17.29 6.69 8.42
N ARG A 128 16.91 6.21 9.60
CA ARG A 128 16.85 7.01 10.83
C ARG A 128 18.24 7.48 11.27
N GLU A 129 19.18 6.55 11.33
CA GLU A 129 20.58 6.86 11.68
C GLU A 129 21.23 7.84 10.70
N ALA A 130 20.86 7.78 9.41
CA ALA A 130 21.32 8.70 8.37
C ALA A 130 20.59 10.06 8.38
N GLY A 131 19.55 10.24 9.19
CA GLY A 131 18.78 11.49 9.25
C GLY A 131 17.86 11.75 8.05
N VAL A 132 17.69 10.78 7.15
CA VAL A 132 16.89 10.93 5.91
C VAL A 132 15.57 10.17 5.92
N TYR A 133 15.18 9.63 7.06
CA TYR A 133 14.02 8.76 7.23
C TYR A 133 12.72 9.38 6.68
N ARG A 134 12.37 10.57 7.16
CA ARG A 134 11.12 11.24 6.80
C ARG A 134 11.06 11.55 5.31
N GLU A 135 12.07 12.22 4.80
CA GLU A 135 12.14 12.63 3.40
C GLU A 135 12.12 11.41 2.45
N THR A 136 12.83 10.33 2.80
CA THR A 136 12.83 9.09 2.02
C THR A 136 11.42 8.48 1.95
N LEU A 137 10.71 8.41 3.08
CA LEU A 137 9.36 7.83 3.13
C LEU A 137 8.31 8.70 2.42
N GLU A 138 8.42 10.02 2.50
CA GLU A 138 7.56 10.94 1.76
C GLU A 138 7.76 10.78 0.24
N ARG A 139 9.00 10.66 -0.23
CA ARG A 139 9.35 10.39 -1.64
C ARG A 139 8.81 9.03 -2.08
N LEU A 140 9.03 7.99 -1.27
CA LEU A 140 8.55 6.64 -1.54
C LEU A 140 7.02 6.60 -1.68
N THR A 141 6.32 7.21 -0.72
CA THR A 141 4.85 7.26 -0.71
C THR A 141 4.29 7.98 -1.93
N ARG A 142 4.86 9.14 -2.26
CA ARG A 142 4.50 9.91 -3.47
C ARG A 142 4.70 9.11 -4.75
N ARG A 143 5.83 8.38 -4.85
CA ARG A 143 6.12 7.58 -6.04
C ARG A 143 5.21 6.35 -6.15
N ALA A 144 4.91 5.70 -5.03
CA ALA A 144 3.92 4.62 -4.98
C ALA A 144 2.53 5.13 -5.42
N ALA A 145 2.09 6.27 -4.90
CA ALA A 145 0.83 6.91 -5.29
C ALA A 145 0.76 7.21 -6.79
N PHE A 146 1.86 7.72 -7.38
CA PHE A 146 1.96 7.95 -8.82
C PHE A 146 1.67 6.68 -9.64
N HIS A 147 2.29 5.56 -9.29
CA HIS A 147 2.08 4.30 -10.03
C HIS A 147 0.69 3.71 -9.81
N LEU A 148 0.15 3.84 -8.59
CA LEU A 148 -1.23 3.41 -8.30
C LEU A 148 -2.24 4.21 -9.11
N SER A 149 -2.12 5.55 -9.13
CA SER A 149 -3.01 6.42 -9.89
C SER A 149 -2.88 6.21 -11.40
N ALA A 150 -1.66 6.01 -11.91
CA ALA A 150 -1.43 5.71 -13.31
C ALA A 150 -2.12 4.41 -13.74
N ARG A 151 -2.18 3.38 -12.87
CA ARG A 151 -2.92 2.13 -13.14
C ARG A 151 -4.43 2.30 -13.01
N ALA A 152 -4.87 3.05 -12.02
CA ALA A 152 -6.29 3.28 -11.74
C ALA A 152 -6.98 4.10 -12.82
N GLY A 153 -6.26 4.97 -13.51
CA GLY A 153 -6.83 5.91 -14.47
C GLY A 153 -7.64 7.03 -13.79
N GLU A 154 -8.48 7.71 -14.55
CA GLU A 154 -9.26 8.87 -14.07
C GLU A 154 -10.54 8.47 -13.32
N ASP A 155 -11.04 7.25 -13.55
CA ASP A 155 -12.34 6.80 -13.04
C ASP A 155 -12.29 6.23 -11.61
N LEU A 156 -11.11 5.94 -11.08
CA LEU A 156 -10.92 5.34 -9.75
C LEU A 156 -9.96 6.18 -8.92
N GLU A 157 -10.46 6.82 -7.88
CA GLU A 157 -9.63 7.49 -6.90
C GLU A 157 -8.86 6.46 -6.05
N VAL A 158 -7.52 6.57 -5.98
CA VAL A 158 -6.70 5.64 -5.19
C VAL A 158 -5.86 6.37 -4.16
N GLY A 159 -5.91 5.86 -2.93
CA GLY A 159 -5.01 6.26 -1.85
C GLY A 159 -4.26 5.07 -1.30
N THR A 160 -3.21 5.36 -0.53
CA THR A 160 -2.43 4.30 0.15
C THR A 160 -1.96 4.72 1.53
N VAL A 161 -1.86 3.71 2.42
CA VAL A 161 -1.22 3.80 3.73
C VAL A 161 -0.15 2.72 3.81
N LEU A 162 1.10 3.15 4.00
CA LEU A 162 2.25 2.29 4.22
C LEU A 162 2.51 2.20 5.73
N PHE A 163 2.75 1.00 6.24
CA PHE A 163 3.07 0.79 7.64
C PHE A 163 4.20 -0.23 7.85
N SER A 164 4.80 -0.19 9.02
CA SER A 164 5.67 -1.22 9.59
C SER A 164 5.09 -1.68 10.92
N LYS A 165 5.30 -2.94 11.29
CA LYS A 165 4.92 -3.45 12.62
C LYS A 165 5.74 -2.78 13.74
N VAL A 166 6.97 -2.38 13.44
CA VAL A 166 7.91 -1.78 14.40
C VAL A 166 7.70 -0.27 14.53
N TYR A 167 7.46 0.40 13.40
CA TYR A 167 7.47 1.88 13.34
C TYR A 167 6.09 2.51 13.11
N GLY A 168 5.02 1.70 13.02
CA GLY A 168 3.67 2.21 12.77
C GLY A 168 3.48 2.75 11.35
N ILE A 169 2.70 3.80 11.19
CA ILE A 169 2.47 4.45 9.89
C ILE A 169 3.77 5.10 9.40
N LEU A 170 4.20 4.71 8.20
CA LEU A 170 5.38 5.22 7.53
C LEU A 170 5.07 6.36 6.55
N GLY A 171 3.90 6.28 5.93
CA GLY A 171 3.45 7.28 4.98
C GLY A 171 2.00 7.01 4.55
N ARG A 172 1.33 8.07 4.14
CA ARG A 172 -0.03 8.01 3.59
C ARG A 172 -0.22 9.09 2.52
N THR A 173 -1.07 8.82 1.55
CA THR A 173 -1.50 9.84 0.58
C THR A 173 -2.42 10.86 1.25
N GLU A 174 -2.50 12.07 0.69
CA GLU A 174 -3.34 13.15 1.23
C GLU A 174 -4.82 12.76 1.29
N ASN A 175 -5.31 12.00 0.30
CA ASN A 175 -6.69 11.54 0.23
C ASN A 175 -7.00 10.30 1.08
N ALA A 176 -6.01 9.70 1.75
CA ALA A 176 -6.20 8.44 2.48
C ALA A 176 -7.27 8.55 3.59
N GLU A 177 -7.31 9.67 4.33
CA GLU A 177 -8.29 9.87 5.39
C GLU A 177 -9.71 10.06 4.82
N ALA A 178 -9.84 10.80 3.73
CA ALA A 178 -11.13 10.98 3.04
C ALA A 178 -11.67 9.65 2.52
N LEU A 179 -10.83 8.83 1.87
CA LEU A 179 -11.19 7.49 1.42
C LEU A 179 -11.59 6.59 2.59
N LEU A 180 -10.86 6.64 3.70
CA LEU A 180 -11.17 5.86 4.89
C LEU A 180 -12.55 6.21 5.45
N ASN A 181 -12.91 7.49 5.49
CA ASN A 181 -14.21 7.95 5.93
C ASN A 181 -15.34 7.52 4.97
N CYS A 182 -15.09 7.52 3.65
CA CYS A 182 -16.01 6.98 2.67
C CYS A 182 -16.23 5.47 2.86
N ILE A 183 -15.18 4.71 3.13
CA ILE A 183 -15.26 3.26 3.40
C ILE A 183 -16.07 2.97 4.66
N ARG A 184 -15.85 3.71 5.75
CA ARG A 184 -16.65 3.60 6.99
C ARG A 184 -18.14 3.89 6.77
N SER A 185 -18.45 4.75 5.81
CA SER A 185 -19.81 5.14 5.46
C SER A 185 -20.50 4.19 4.48
N CYS A 186 -19.80 3.23 3.91
CA CYS A 186 -20.35 2.21 3.02
C CYS A 186 -21.33 1.28 3.75
N PRO A 187 -22.33 0.67 3.05
CA PRO A 187 -23.33 -0.21 3.67
C PRO A 187 -22.76 -1.33 4.54
N LEU A 188 -21.65 -1.94 4.15
CA LEU A 188 -20.96 -2.94 4.97
C LEU A 188 -20.23 -2.30 6.17
N GLY A 189 -19.68 -1.10 6.03
CA GLY A 189 -19.04 -0.36 7.14
C GLY A 189 -20.03 0.12 8.22
N ARG A 190 -21.30 0.33 7.89
CA ARG A 190 -22.34 0.78 8.83
C ARG A 190 -22.97 -0.34 9.67
N ARG A 191 -22.69 -1.60 9.36
CA ARG A 191 -23.23 -2.76 10.07
C ARG A 191 -22.42 -3.18 11.30
N GLN A 192 -21.45 -2.36 11.68
CA GLN A 192 -20.52 -2.57 12.79
C GLN A 192 -20.80 -1.51 13.92
#